data_f161498b86a39c8e6bc8f867a7964454
#
_entry.id   f161498b86a39c8e6bc8f867a7964454
#
_cell.length_a   1.000
_cell.length_b   1.000
_cell.length_c   1.000
_cell.angle_alpha   90.00
_cell.angle_beta   90.00
_cell.angle_gamma   90.00
#
_symmetry.space_group_name_H-M   'P 1'
#
loop_
_entity.id
_entity.type
_entity.pdbx_description
1 polymer ?
#
loop_
_entity_poly.entity_id
_entity_poly.type
_entity_poly.pdbx_seq_one_letter_code
_entity_poly.pdbx_strand_id
1 'polypeptide(L)'
;MSQLNVDLQEIAKFEALAAKWWDQHSEFRPLHQINPLRLNWIDERAGGLAGKKVLDVGCGGGILAESMARRGADVLGIDMGEAPLAVGRLHAQQENVQNIE
;
A
#
# COMPACT_ATOMS: atom_id res chain seq x y z
N MET A 1 -7.14 -29.45 -8.90
CA MET A 1 -6.88 -28.94 -10.25
C MET A 1 -7.69 -27.70 -10.56
N SER A 2 -9.01 -27.73 -10.35
CA SER A 2 -9.86 -26.54 -10.54
C SER A 2 -9.46 -25.40 -9.59
N GLN A 3 -9.05 -25.72 -8.36
CA GLN A 3 -8.56 -24.72 -7.41
C GLN A 3 -7.33 -23.98 -7.91
N LEU A 4 -6.41 -24.69 -8.55
CA LEU A 4 -5.21 -24.07 -9.10
C LEU A 4 -5.55 -23.04 -10.18
N ASN A 5 -6.51 -23.37 -11.06
CA ASN A 5 -6.96 -22.45 -12.10
C ASN A 5 -7.66 -21.22 -11.51
N VAL A 6 -8.48 -21.42 -10.48
CA VAL A 6 -9.16 -20.32 -9.78
C VAL A 6 -8.13 -19.42 -9.12
N ASP A 7 -7.12 -20.00 -8.46
CA ASP A 7 -6.08 -19.22 -7.79
C ASP A 7 -5.27 -18.39 -8.80
N LEU A 8 -4.96 -18.95 -9.97
CA LEU A 8 -4.26 -18.22 -11.02
C LEU A 8 -5.09 -17.05 -11.55
N GLN A 9 -6.40 -17.26 -11.70
CA GLN A 9 -7.30 -16.20 -12.14
C GLN A 9 -7.41 -15.07 -11.09
N GLU A 10 -7.47 -15.44 -9.82
CA GLU A 10 -7.49 -14.47 -8.72
C GLU A 10 -6.19 -13.67 -8.67
N ILE A 11 -5.05 -14.35 -8.79
CA ILE A 11 -3.75 -13.68 -8.83
C ILE A 11 -3.72 -12.67 -9.98
N ALA A 12 -4.19 -13.06 -11.17
CA ALA A 12 -4.22 -12.17 -12.31
C ALA A 12 -5.11 -10.95 -12.06
N LYS A 13 -6.25 -11.13 -11.38
CA LYS A 13 -7.13 -10.03 -11.01
C LYS A 13 -6.45 -9.07 -10.03
N PHE A 14 -5.79 -9.61 -9.00
CA PHE A 14 -5.08 -8.78 -8.04
C PHE A 14 -3.91 -8.05 -8.67
N GLU A 15 -3.18 -8.71 -9.57
CA GLU A 15 -2.08 -8.07 -10.29
C GLU A 15 -2.59 -6.93 -11.17
N ALA A 16 -3.70 -7.12 -11.87
CA ALA A 16 -4.32 -6.07 -12.68
C ALA A 16 -4.78 -4.90 -11.83
N LEU A 17 -5.42 -5.17 -10.69
CA LEU A 17 -5.87 -4.14 -9.76
C LEU A 17 -4.68 -3.41 -9.13
N ALA A 18 -3.62 -4.14 -8.77
CA ALA A 18 -2.39 -3.55 -8.22
C ALA A 18 -1.74 -2.61 -9.22
N ALA A 19 -1.62 -3.04 -10.47
CA ALA A 19 -1.06 -2.21 -11.53
C ALA A 19 -1.86 -0.92 -11.69
N LYS A 20 -3.18 -1.00 -11.65
CA LYS A 20 -4.07 0.15 -11.78
C LYS A 20 -3.97 1.07 -10.57
N TRP A 21 -3.99 0.50 -9.35
CA TRP A 21 -3.91 1.26 -8.11
C TRP A 21 -2.63 2.08 -8.03
N TRP A 22 -1.52 1.48 -8.42
CA TRP A 22 -0.20 2.11 -8.35
C TRP A 22 0.18 2.88 -9.61
N ASP A 23 -0.66 2.86 -10.64
CA ASP A 23 -0.46 3.67 -11.84
C ASP A 23 -0.86 5.12 -11.54
N GLN A 24 0.11 6.03 -11.62
CA GLN A 24 -0.08 7.45 -11.33
C GLN A 24 -0.96 8.16 -12.36
N HIS A 25 -1.30 7.50 -13.45
CA HIS A 25 -2.13 8.04 -14.52
C HIS A 25 -3.51 7.39 -14.59
N SER A 26 -3.82 6.49 -13.64
CA SER A 26 -5.11 5.82 -13.55
C SER A 26 -6.14 6.66 -12.78
N GLU A 27 -7.29 6.07 -12.51
CA GLU A 27 -8.33 6.67 -11.65
C GLU A 27 -7.86 6.93 -10.20
N PHE A 28 -6.76 6.31 -9.78
CA PHE A 28 -6.15 6.52 -8.46
C PHE A 28 -5.15 7.69 -8.45
N ARG A 29 -5.02 8.41 -9.55
CA ARG A 29 -4.12 9.57 -9.66
C ARG A 29 -4.27 10.58 -8.52
N PRO A 30 -5.50 10.95 -8.07
CA PRO A 30 -5.63 11.91 -6.97
C PRO A 30 -4.93 11.47 -5.68
N LEU A 31 -4.92 10.16 -5.39
CA LEU A 31 -4.23 9.63 -4.21
C LEU A 31 -2.72 9.81 -4.31
N HIS A 32 -2.16 9.57 -5.49
CA HIS A 32 -0.73 9.79 -5.73
C HIS A 32 -0.35 11.26 -5.67
N GLN A 33 -1.23 12.14 -6.14
CA GLN A 33 -0.98 13.59 -6.12
C GLN A 33 -0.96 14.16 -4.71
N ILE A 34 -1.87 13.70 -3.84
CA ILE A 34 -1.96 14.20 -2.46
C ILE A 34 -0.97 13.51 -1.52
N ASN A 35 -0.49 12.33 -1.86
CA ASN A 35 0.32 11.51 -0.96
C ASN A 35 1.58 12.23 -0.44
N PRO A 36 2.39 12.91 -1.28
CA PRO A 36 3.58 13.60 -0.78
C PRO A 36 3.26 14.67 0.26
N LEU A 37 2.15 15.39 0.08
CA LEU A 37 1.72 16.41 1.03
C LEU A 37 1.32 15.80 2.38
N ARG A 38 0.55 14.72 2.34
CA ARG A 38 0.13 13.98 3.52
C ARG A 38 1.34 13.38 4.25
N LEU A 39 2.22 12.75 3.50
CA LEU A 39 3.42 12.12 4.04
C LEU A 39 4.32 13.13 4.75
N ASN A 40 4.59 14.26 4.12
CA ASN A 40 5.43 15.30 4.69
C ASN A 40 4.80 15.91 5.93
N TRP A 41 3.49 16.13 5.92
CA TRP A 41 2.75 16.66 7.06
C TRP A 41 2.83 15.70 8.26
N ILE A 42 2.61 14.40 8.01
CA ILE A 42 2.68 13.37 9.06
C ILE A 42 4.10 13.27 9.63
N ASP A 43 5.10 13.23 8.76
CA ASP A 43 6.50 13.13 9.15
C ASP A 43 6.91 14.29 10.06
N GLU A 44 6.53 15.50 9.68
CA GLU A 44 6.79 16.70 10.47
C GLU A 44 6.10 16.65 11.84
N ARG A 45 4.80 16.30 11.86
CA ARG A 45 4.02 16.22 13.11
C ARG A 45 4.48 15.10 14.03
N ALA A 46 4.99 14.02 13.49
CA ALA A 46 5.52 12.90 14.26
C ALA A 46 6.93 13.15 14.79
N GLY A 47 7.57 14.23 14.36
CA GLY A 47 8.97 14.47 14.71
C GLY A 47 9.94 13.53 14.00
N GLY A 48 9.58 13.10 12.79
CA GLY A 48 10.30 12.11 12.01
C GLY A 48 9.65 10.73 12.10
N LEU A 49 9.55 10.04 10.97
CA LEU A 49 8.92 8.71 10.88
C LEU A 49 9.88 7.57 11.18
N ALA A 50 11.18 7.78 11.01
CA ALA A 50 12.18 6.72 11.20
C ALA A 50 12.09 6.14 12.62
N GLY A 51 12.00 4.82 12.73
CA GLY A 51 11.91 4.11 13.99
C GLY A 51 10.56 4.15 14.69
N LYS A 52 9.58 4.82 14.12
CA LYS A 52 8.23 4.89 14.68
C LYS A 52 7.39 3.68 14.30
N LYS A 53 6.50 3.29 15.20
CA LYS A 53 5.44 2.31 14.91
C LYS A 53 4.19 3.08 14.52
N VAL A 54 3.64 2.77 13.34
CA VAL A 54 2.52 3.50 12.75
C VAL A 54 1.37 2.55 12.44
N LEU A 55 0.17 2.96 12.82
CA LEU A 55 -1.06 2.29 12.41
C LEU A 55 -1.76 3.16 11.37
N ASP A 56 -1.95 2.63 10.16
CA ASP A 56 -2.68 3.31 9.09
C ASP A 56 -4.06 2.70 8.96
N VAL A 57 -5.06 3.39 9.44
CA VAL A 57 -6.47 2.95 9.42
C VAL A 57 -7.09 3.36 8.09
N GLY A 58 -7.68 2.38 7.38
CA GLY A 58 -8.21 2.63 6.06
C GLY A 58 -7.12 2.79 5.02
N CYS A 59 -6.08 1.94 5.10
CA CYS A 59 -4.88 2.10 4.29
C CYS A 59 -5.09 1.86 2.78
N GLY A 60 -6.18 1.20 2.39
CA GLY A 60 -6.45 0.88 0.98
C GLY A 60 -5.33 0.05 0.37
N GLY A 61 -4.87 0.43 -0.82
CA GLY A 61 -3.78 -0.24 -1.53
C GLY A 61 -2.38 0.10 -1.03
N GLY A 62 -2.27 0.87 0.06
CA GLY A 62 -1.01 1.07 0.76
C GLY A 62 -0.13 2.21 0.25
N ILE A 63 -0.67 3.14 -0.51
CA ILE A 63 0.13 4.25 -1.06
C ILE A 63 0.80 5.06 0.06
N LEU A 64 0.03 5.51 1.05
CA LEU A 64 0.58 6.25 2.18
C LEU A 64 1.39 5.33 3.10
N ALA A 65 0.85 4.15 3.43
CA ALA A 65 1.50 3.19 4.33
C ALA A 65 2.89 2.81 3.83
N GLU A 66 3.01 2.46 2.55
CA GLU A 66 4.30 2.09 1.97
C GLU A 66 5.28 3.27 1.97
N SER A 67 4.80 4.48 1.70
CA SER A 67 5.67 5.67 1.73
C SER A 67 6.20 5.96 3.14
N MET A 68 5.39 5.73 4.18
CA MET A 68 5.85 5.84 5.57
C MET A 68 6.88 4.76 5.91
N ALA A 69 6.66 3.52 5.45
CA ALA A 69 7.61 2.43 5.63
C ALA A 69 8.95 2.73 4.95
N ARG A 70 8.92 3.32 3.77
CA ARG A 70 10.14 3.74 3.06
C ARG A 70 10.92 4.82 3.78
N ARG A 71 10.27 5.59 4.66
CA ARG A 71 10.94 6.57 5.54
C ARG A 71 11.41 5.97 6.86
N GLY A 72 11.31 4.65 7.02
CA GLY A 72 11.86 3.93 8.17
C GLY A 72 10.88 3.65 9.29
N ALA A 73 9.58 3.90 9.11
CA ALA A 73 8.57 3.51 10.06
C ALA A 73 8.24 2.02 9.95
N ASP A 74 7.84 1.41 11.06
CA ASP A 74 7.20 0.10 11.05
C ASP A 74 5.69 0.32 10.96
N VAL A 75 5.09 -0.08 9.85
CA VAL A 75 3.70 0.27 9.54
C VAL A 75 2.81 -0.96 9.57
N LEU A 76 1.69 -0.85 10.27
CA LEU A 76 0.58 -1.79 10.17
C LEU A 76 -0.58 -1.07 9.48
N GLY A 77 -0.95 -1.55 8.29
CA GLY A 77 -2.11 -1.04 7.57
C GLY A 77 -3.32 -1.92 7.81
N ILE A 78 -4.46 -1.31 8.09
CA ILE A 78 -5.73 -2.01 8.21
C ILE A 78 -6.76 -1.39 7.30
N ASP A 79 -7.63 -2.22 6.74
CA ASP A 79 -8.71 -1.78 5.85
C ASP A 79 -9.82 -2.82 5.88
N MET A 80 -11.04 -2.37 5.65
CA MET A 80 -12.19 -3.28 5.58
C MET A 80 -12.24 -4.05 4.27
N GLY A 81 -11.55 -3.60 3.23
CA GLY A 81 -11.52 -4.24 1.92
C GLY A 81 -10.38 -5.23 1.78
N GLU A 82 -10.70 -6.51 1.52
CA GLU A 82 -9.67 -7.53 1.29
C GLU A 82 -8.89 -7.28 0.01
N ALA A 83 -9.55 -6.83 -1.04
CA ALA A 83 -8.89 -6.58 -2.33
C ALA A 83 -7.85 -5.47 -2.26
N PRO A 84 -8.13 -4.28 -1.67
CA PRO A 84 -7.10 -3.28 -1.47
C PRO A 84 -5.92 -3.77 -0.62
N LEU A 85 -6.18 -4.52 0.45
CA LEU A 85 -5.11 -5.09 1.28
C LEU A 85 -4.23 -6.05 0.48
N ALA A 86 -4.83 -6.89 -0.36
CA ALA A 86 -4.07 -7.81 -1.22
C ALA A 86 -3.20 -7.03 -2.22
N VAL A 87 -3.73 -5.94 -2.78
CA VAL A 87 -2.97 -5.03 -3.65
C VAL A 87 -1.76 -4.47 -2.92
N GLY A 88 -1.95 -3.98 -1.70
CA GLY A 88 -0.87 -3.40 -0.90
C GLY A 88 0.22 -4.41 -0.58
N ARG A 89 -0.16 -5.62 -0.19
CA ARG A 89 0.80 -6.70 0.08
C ARG A 89 1.60 -7.07 -1.16
N LEU A 90 0.92 -7.20 -2.29
CA LEU A 90 1.59 -7.56 -3.54
C LEU A 90 2.60 -6.49 -3.95
N HIS A 91 2.22 -5.23 -3.91
CA HIS A 91 3.10 -4.13 -4.28
C HIS A 91 4.31 -4.05 -3.33
N ALA A 92 4.09 -4.16 -2.02
CA ALA A 92 5.19 -4.15 -1.05
C ALA A 92 6.18 -5.28 -1.31
N GLN A 93 5.69 -6.46 -1.64
CA GLN A 93 6.57 -7.60 -2.00
C GLN A 93 7.35 -7.33 -3.28
N GLN A 94 6.71 -6.78 -4.30
CA GLN A 94 7.36 -6.47 -5.58
C GLN A 94 8.46 -5.43 -5.41
N GLU A 95 8.24 -4.46 -4.54
CA GLU A 95 9.20 -3.37 -4.26
C GLU A 95 10.14 -3.69 -3.10
N ASN A 96 10.05 -4.89 -2.54
CA ASN A 96 10.88 -5.36 -1.43
C ASN A 96 10.82 -4.45 -0.20
N VAL A 97 9.64 -3.95 0.12
CA VAL A 97 9.40 -3.18 1.34
C VAL A 97 9.00 -4.16 2.44
N GLN A 98 9.81 -4.28 3.49
CA GLN A 98 9.66 -5.33 4.50
C GLN A 98 9.03 -4.84 5.82
N ASN A 99 9.09 -3.56 6.11
CA ASN A 99 8.61 -2.97 7.36
C ASN A 99 7.15 -2.50 7.27
N ILE A 100 6.33 -3.26 6.58
CA ILE A 100 4.91 -3.00 6.42
C ILE A 100 4.12 -4.32 6.54
N GLU A 101 3.01 -4.26 7.23
CA GLU A 101 2.06 -5.38 7.35
C GLU A 101 0.67 -4.98 6.91
#